data_48a1d23ec16ff549ffa81499123be649
#
_entry.id   48a1d23ec16ff549ffa81499123be649
#
_cell.length_a   1.000
_cell.length_b   1.000
_cell.length_c   1.000
_cell.angle_alpha   90.00
_cell.angle_beta   90.00
_cell.angle_gamma   90.00
#
_symmetry.space_group_name_H-M   'P 1'
#
loop_
_entity.id
_entity.type
_entity.pdbx_description
1 polymer ?
#
loop_
_entity_poly.entity_id
_entity_poly.type
_entity_poly.pdbx_seq_one_letter_code
_entity_poly.pdbx_strand_id
1 'polypeptide(L)'
;MATVVAMRFSVLDRGAAGPLDQVAEHARHVERLGFRRFLVAEHHGVPVIPAGQPGMLAAHVAAHTQRIRVGTAGIMLLNHPPFLVAEQINLLEALYPGRIDIGIGSSVGFTGPVRRALRQADPAEVKQRFEEELATLLRYLRGEEAVTVRPEYAGTPIYVLAGFRSAMVAAKMGLGVILGGPVATQEAAARVYREHALADAPPIISSLNIAVADTTAAARDLLLPEAYAKVLAQSTGEFAALRPAGELDMDALTGQQRRRIEEALAHDVWGTVKEVGEELRGVGKRLGVSEFVVTGDMPDVAGRARSEELLASLQVEN
;
A
#
# COMPACT_ATOMS: atom_id res chain seq x y z
N MET A 1 30.79 15.37 2.43
CA MET A 1 29.65 15.54 1.51
C MET A 1 28.58 14.58 1.95
N ALA A 2 27.39 15.04 2.30
CA ALA A 2 26.29 14.13 2.62
C ALA A 2 25.88 13.40 1.32
N THR A 3 25.98 12.08 1.30
CA THR A 3 25.54 11.27 0.18
C THR A 3 24.04 11.54 -0.01
N VAL A 4 23.65 12.12 -1.14
CA VAL A 4 22.24 12.28 -1.49
C VAL A 4 21.72 10.87 -1.73
N VAL A 5 20.92 10.36 -0.82
CA VAL A 5 20.29 9.05 -1.00
C VAL A 5 19.20 9.23 -2.07
N ALA A 6 19.35 8.53 -3.18
CA ALA A 6 18.37 8.53 -4.27
C ALA A 6 16.99 8.09 -3.75
N MET A 7 15.97 8.90 -3.97
CA MET A 7 14.59 8.53 -3.68
C MET A 7 14.09 7.55 -4.73
N ARG A 8 13.33 6.55 -4.28
CA ARG A 8 12.67 5.55 -5.14
C ARG A 8 11.19 5.58 -4.88
N PHE A 9 10.41 5.47 -5.93
CA PHE A 9 8.96 5.44 -5.83
C PHE A 9 8.40 4.08 -6.25
N SER A 10 7.37 3.69 -5.54
CA SER A 10 6.51 2.53 -5.80
C SER A 10 5.07 3.02 -5.75
N VAL A 11 4.13 2.32 -6.35
CA VAL A 11 2.71 2.68 -6.34
C VAL A 11 1.90 1.60 -5.67
N LEU A 12 0.90 1.98 -4.89
CA LEU A 12 -0.21 1.12 -4.48
C LEU A 12 -1.47 1.55 -5.20
N ASP A 13 -1.96 0.70 -6.10
CA ASP A 13 -3.24 0.87 -6.79
C ASP A 13 -4.31 -0.02 -6.15
N ARG A 14 -5.40 0.59 -5.71
CA ARG A 14 -6.55 -0.11 -5.13
C ARG A 14 -7.65 -0.42 -6.14
N GLY A 15 -7.47 0.00 -7.39
CA GLY A 15 -8.47 -0.14 -8.45
C GLY A 15 -9.67 0.81 -8.29
N ALA A 16 -9.53 1.86 -7.48
CA ALA A 16 -10.65 2.78 -7.18
C ALA A 16 -10.74 3.97 -8.16
N ALA A 17 -9.72 4.21 -8.97
CA ALA A 17 -9.63 5.38 -9.83
C ALA A 17 -10.21 5.18 -11.24
N GLY A 18 -10.80 4.02 -11.53
CA GLY A 18 -11.36 3.74 -12.85
C GLY A 18 -11.74 2.27 -13.06
N PRO A 19 -12.07 1.86 -14.28
CA PRO A 19 -12.32 0.47 -14.63
C PRO A 19 -11.12 -0.43 -14.31
N LEU A 20 -11.39 -1.64 -13.84
CA LEU A 20 -10.35 -2.57 -13.36
C LEU A 20 -9.34 -3.00 -14.44
N ASP A 21 -9.74 -2.99 -15.71
CA ASP A 21 -8.86 -3.26 -16.85
C ASP A 21 -7.79 -2.18 -17.07
N GLN A 22 -7.99 -0.97 -16.56
CA GLN A 22 -7.00 0.12 -16.61
C GLN A 22 -5.85 -0.05 -15.61
N VAL A 23 -5.95 -0.94 -14.64
CA VAL A 23 -4.88 -1.18 -13.66
C VAL A 23 -3.57 -1.62 -14.33
N ALA A 24 -3.65 -2.46 -15.36
CA ALA A 24 -2.48 -2.86 -16.14
C ALA A 24 -1.88 -1.72 -16.97
N GLU A 25 -2.70 -0.79 -17.45
CA GLU A 25 -2.22 0.42 -18.15
C GLU A 25 -1.50 1.37 -17.21
N HIS A 26 -2.04 1.55 -16.00
CA HIS A 26 -1.38 2.32 -14.96
C HIS A 26 -0.03 1.70 -14.58
N ALA A 27 0.04 0.38 -14.43
CA ALA A 27 1.31 -0.29 -14.15
C ALA A 27 2.34 -0.10 -15.27
N ARG A 28 1.93 -0.17 -16.56
CA ARG A 28 2.80 0.13 -17.70
C ARG A 28 3.26 1.59 -17.71
N HIS A 29 2.39 2.53 -17.31
CA HIS A 29 2.74 3.94 -17.23
C HIS A 29 3.86 4.15 -16.21
N VAL A 30 3.68 3.70 -14.96
CA VAL A 30 4.71 3.89 -13.92
C VAL A 30 5.97 3.04 -14.16
N GLU A 31 5.86 1.91 -14.86
CA GLU A 31 7.03 1.15 -15.31
C GLU A 31 7.91 1.99 -16.27
N ARG A 32 7.31 2.72 -17.22
CA ARG A 32 8.04 3.62 -18.12
C ARG A 32 8.72 4.76 -17.36
N LEU A 33 8.12 5.23 -16.30
CA LEU A 33 8.67 6.28 -15.43
C LEU A 33 9.78 5.76 -14.48
N GLY A 34 10.07 4.45 -14.50
CA GLY A 34 11.12 3.87 -13.67
C GLY A 34 10.74 3.65 -12.19
N PHE A 35 9.46 3.60 -11.88
CA PHE A 35 9.01 3.22 -10.54
C PHE A 35 9.45 1.80 -10.21
N ARG A 36 9.74 1.57 -8.94
CA ARG A 36 10.32 0.31 -8.48
C ARG A 36 9.31 -0.82 -8.39
N ARG A 37 8.12 -0.55 -7.84
CA ARG A 37 7.06 -1.54 -7.59
C ARG A 37 5.69 -1.01 -7.97
N PHE A 38 4.86 -1.92 -8.46
CA PHE A 38 3.42 -1.75 -8.56
C PHE A 38 2.74 -2.74 -7.64
N LEU A 39 2.06 -2.24 -6.63
CA LEU A 39 1.41 -3.04 -5.60
C LEU A 39 -0.10 -2.91 -5.71
N VAL A 40 -0.82 -3.99 -5.42
CA VAL A 40 -2.29 -4.02 -5.37
C VAL A 40 -2.77 -4.42 -3.99
N ALA A 41 -3.97 -3.97 -3.61
CA ALA A 41 -4.53 -4.18 -2.27
C ALA A 41 -5.72 -5.14 -2.28
N GLU A 42 -6.05 -5.70 -1.12
CA GLU A 42 -7.25 -6.50 -0.88
C GLU A 42 -8.33 -5.67 -0.20
N HIS A 43 -9.49 -5.57 -0.83
CA HIS A 43 -10.69 -4.95 -0.27
C HIS A 43 -11.92 -5.77 -0.61
N HIS A 44 -12.78 -6.02 0.36
CA HIS A 44 -13.99 -6.81 0.20
C HIS A 44 -15.25 -5.98 0.45
N GLY A 45 -16.20 -6.06 -0.48
CA GLY A 45 -17.52 -5.43 -0.34
C GLY A 45 -17.48 -3.90 -0.30
N VAL A 46 -16.45 -3.30 -0.86
CA VAL A 46 -16.36 -1.84 -1.07
C VAL A 46 -16.82 -1.56 -2.51
N PRO A 47 -17.94 -0.85 -2.72
CA PRO A 47 -18.54 -0.71 -4.06
C PRO A 47 -17.61 -0.16 -5.13
N VAL A 48 -16.66 0.68 -4.73
CA VAL A 48 -15.73 1.38 -5.64
C VAL A 48 -14.34 0.79 -5.70
N ILE A 49 -14.06 -0.27 -4.94
CA ILE A 49 -12.76 -0.94 -4.93
C ILE A 49 -13.00 -2.42 -5.25
N PRO A 50 -12.91 -2.81 -6.52
CA PRO A 50 -13.30 -4.16 -6.97
C PRO A 50 -12.23 -5.24 -6.67
N ALA A 51 -11.14 -4.90 -6.00
CA ALA A 51 -9.96 -5.75 -5.80
C ALA A 51 -10.07 -6.63 -4.54
N GLY A 52 -10.92 -7.66 -4.57
CA GLY A 52 -11.02 -8.66 -3.48
C GLY A 52 -10.01 -9.80 -3.54
N GLN A 53 -9.24 -9.91 -4.63
CA GLN A 53 -8.28 -11.00 -4.87
C GLN A 53 -6.94 -10.44 -5.37
N PRO A 54 -6.10 -9.91 -4.47
CA PRO A 54 -4.90 -9.17 -4.85
C PRO A 54 -3.88 -10.04 -5.61
N GLY A 55 -3.77 -11.33 -5.31
CA GLY A 55 -2.87 -12.22 -6.05
C GLY A 55 -3.28 -12.43 -7.51
N MET A 56 -4.59 -12.52 -7.81
CA MET A 56 -5.07 -12.58 -9.19
C MET A 56 -4.79 -11.27 -9.94
N LEU A 57 -5.01 -10.14 -9.28
CA LEU A 57 -4.73 -8.83 -9.88
C LEU A 57 -3.23 -8.61 -10.09
N ALA A 58 -2.39 -9.03 -9.14
CA ALA A 58 -0.93 -9.00 -9.28
C ALA A 58 -0.46 -9.88 -10.45
N ALA A 59 -1.02 -11.07 -10.64
CA ALA A 59 -0.72 -11.93 -11.80
C ALA A 59 -1.09 -11.23 -13.11
N HIS A 60 -2.26 -10.59 -13.17
CA HIS A 60 -2.69 -9.82 -14.35
C HIS A 60 -1.72 -8.67 -14.65
N VAL A 61 -1.34 -7.89 -13.67
CA VAL A 61 -0.38 -6.79 -13.82
C VAL A 61 0.98 -7.31 -14.27
N ALA A 62 1.48 -8.38 -13.65
CA ALA A 62 2.78 -8.97 -14.00
C ALA A 62 2.84 -9.50 -15.44
N ALA A 63 1.72 -10.03 -15.96
CA ALA A 63 1.59 -10.46 -17.35
C ALA A 63 1.65 -9.30 -18.36
N HIS A 64 1.29 -8.07 -17.94
CA HIS A 64 1.22 -6.89 -18.80
C HIS A 64 2.39 -5.92 -18.64
N THR A 65 3.38 -6.26 -17.80
CA THR A 65 4.59 -5.48 -17.53
C THR A 65 5.85 -6.31 -17.72
N GLN A 66 7.01 -5.69 -17.85
CA GLN A 66 8.25 -6.39 -18.23
C GLN A 66 9.31 -6.38 -17.12
N ARG A 67 9.47 -5.28 -16.39
CA ARG A 67 10.60 -5.04 -15.47
C ARG A 67 10.18 -4.64 -14.07
N ILE A 68 9.10 -3.85 -13.95
CA ILE A 68 8.62 -3.38 -12.65
C ILE A 68 8.31 -4.59 -11.75
N ARG A 69 8.70 -4.48 -10.49
CA ARG A 69 8.30 -5.49 -9.51
C ARG A 69 6.82 -5.35 -9.23
N VAL A 70 6.14 -6.46 -9.14
CA VAL A 70 4.68 -6.50 -8.92
C VAL A 70 4.39 -7.25 -7.62
N GLY A 71 3.38 -6.81 -6.91
CA GLY A 71 3.05 -7.51 -5.68
C GLY A 71 1.77 -7.02 -5.02
N THR A 72 1.67 -7.34 -3.76
CA THR A 72 0.50 -6.98 -2.94
C THR A 72 0.89 -6.03 -1.81
N ALA A 73 -0.04 -5.14 -1.44
CA ALA A 73 0.07 -4.34 -0.23
C ALA A 73 -1.33 -4.06 0.36
N GLY A 74 -1.93 -5.19 0.82
CA GLY A 74 -1.44 -6.56 0.98
C GLY A 74 -2.53 -7.59 0.85
N ILE A 75 -2.11 -8.84 0.95
CA ILE A 75 -3.02 -9.94 1.26
C ILE A 75 -3.40 -9.83 2.74
N MET A 76 -4.67 -9.77 3.03
CA MET A 76 -5.18 -9.74 4.42
C MET A 76 -5.20 -11.17 4.96
N LEU A 77 -4.07 -11.60 5.53
CA LEU A 77 -3.82 -13.01 5.90
C LEU A 77 -4.96 -13.63 6.74
N LEU A 78 -5.59 -12.83 7.58
CA LEU A 78 -6.70 -13.29 8.43
C LEU A 78 -7.99 -13.62 7.67
N ASN A 79 -8.06 -13.32 6.37
CA ASN A 79 -9.17 -13.68 5.48
C ASN A 79 -8.94 -15.04 4.79
N HIS A 80 -7.72 -15.58 4.85
CA HIS A 80 -7.29 -16.73 4.05
C HIS A 80 -6.60 -17.79 4.91
N PRO A 81 -6.75 -19.10 4.61
CA PRO A 81 -5.86 -20.11 5.17
C PRO A 81 -4.41 -19.87 4.75
N PRO A 82 -3.42 -19.88 5.67
CA PRO A 82 -2.01 -19.65 5.34
C PRO A 82 -1.45 -20.59 4.25
N PHE A 83 -1.93 -21.81 4.19
CA PHE A 83 -1.58 -22.76 3.14
C PHE A 83 -1.90 -22.24 1.74
N LEU A 84 -3.12 -21.72 1.53
CA LEU A 84 -3.52 -21.18 0.21
C LEU A 84 -2.73 -19.91 -0.14
N VAL A 85 -2.38 -19.11 0.85
CA VAL A 85 -1.51 -17.93 0.63
C VAL A 85 -0.11 -18.35 0.23
N ALA A 86 0.44 -19.39 0.84
CA ALA A 86 1.74 -19.94 0.47
C ALA A 86 1.75 -20.49 -0.96
N GLU A 87 0.71 -21.25 -1.37
CA GLU A 87 0.56 -21.72 -2.76
C GLU A 87 0.50 -20.54 -3.74
N GLN A 88 -0.26 -19.50 -3.42
CA GLN A 88 -0.40 -18.31 -4.25
C GLN A 88 0.94 -17.57 -4.42
N ILE A 89 1.72 -17.41 -3.34
CA ILE A 89 3.04 -16.76 -3.36
C ILE A 89 3.98 -17.55 -4.28
N ASN A 90 4.07 -18.85 -4.08
CA ASN A 90 4.97 -19.70 -4.85
C ASN A 90 4.59 -19.78 -6.33
N LEU A 91 3.28 -19.78 -6.62
CA LEU A 91 2.80 -19.78 -8.01
C LEU A 91 3.13 -18.46 -8.71
N LEU A 92 2.93 -17.31 -8.04
CA LEU A 92 3.28 -16.00 -8.60
C LEU A 92 4.76 -15.90 -8.91
N GLU A 93 5.63 -16.32 -7.98
CA GLU A 93 7.08 -16.28 -8.17
C GLU A 93 7.54 -17.24 -9.29
N ALA A 94 6.93 -18.42 -9.39
CA ALA A 94 7.24 -19.37 -10.46
C ALA A 94 6.84 -18.86 -11.85
N LEU A 95 5.74 -18.10 -11.93
CA LEU A 95 5.28 -17.50 -13.19
C LEU A 95 6.08 -16.25 -13.57
N TYR A 96 6.55 -15.48 -12.58
CA TYR A 96 7.25 -14.20 -12.78
C TYR A 96 8.52 -14.10 -11.92
N PRO A 97 9.53 -14.93 -12.17
CA PRO A 97 10.71 -15.09 -11.31
C PRO A 97 11.43 -13.77 -11.05
N GLY A 98 11.72 -13.48 -9.78
CA GLY A 98 12.48 -12.33 -9.33
C GLY A 98 11.71 -11.00 -9.39
N ARG A 99 10.43 -11.01 -9.77
CA ARG A 99 9.60 -9.80 -9.92
C ARG A 99 8.50 -9.64 -8.88
N ILE A 100 8.35 -10.60 -7.98
CA ILE A 100 7.22 -10.60 -7.03
C ILE A 100 7.66 -10.07 -5.67
N ASP A 101 6.82 -9.22 -5.06
CA ASP A 101 6.92 -8.73 -3.68
C ASP A 101 5.58 -8.93 -2.98
N ILE A 102 5.57 -9.59 -1.84
CA ILE A 102 4.33 -9.89 -1.13
C ILE A 102 4.20 -9.06 0.13
N GLY A 103 3.20 -8.21 0.17
CA GLY A 103 2.78 -7.53 1.38
C GLY A 103 1.64 -8.28 2.07
N ILE A 104 1.77 -8.48 3.36
CA ILE A 104 0.81 -9.17 4.23
C ILE A 104 0.21 -8.17 5.21
N GLY A 105 -1.12 -8.11 5.28
CA GLY A 105 -1.86 -7.26 6.20
C GLY A 105 -2.58 -8.05 7.29
N SER A 106 -2.88 -7.36 8.40
CA SER A 106 -3.63 -7.89 9.56
C SER A 106 -5.08 -7.41 9.65
N SER A 107 -5.59 -6.73 8.61
CA SER A 107 -6.95 -6.25 8.59
C SER A 107 -7.96 -7.39 8.42
N VAL A 108 -9.16 -7.15 8.94
CA VAL A 108 -10.32 -8.05 8.82
C VAL A 108 -11.40 -7.35 7.99
N GLY A 109 -12.45 -8.07 7.62
CA GLY A 109 -13.58 -7.49 6.89
C GLY A 109 -14.15 -6.24 7.59
N PHE A 110 -14.38 -5.17 6.83
CA PHE A 110 -14.78 -3.87 7.37
C PHE A 110 -16.17 -3.88 7.98
N THR A 111 -17.12 -4.59 7.36
CA THR A 111 -18.52 -4.62 7.81
C THR A 111 -18.92 -5.99 8.35
N GLY A 112 -19.95 -6.03 9.20
CA GLY A 112 -20.50 -7.28 9.72
C GLY A 112 -20.91 -8.27 8.61
N PRO A 113 -21.63 -7.85 7.54
CA PRO A 113 -21.93 -8.72 6.42
C PRO A 113 -20.70 -9.31 5.73
N VAL A 114 -19.67 -8.49 5.47
CA VAL A 114 -18.41 -8.94 4.85
C VAL A 114 -17.70 -9.96 5.75
N ARG A 115 -17.60 -9.69 7.07
CA ARG A 115 -17.00 -10.65 8.01
C ARG A 115 -17.73 -11.99 8.02
N ARG A 116 -19.06 -11.98 8.00
CA ARG A 116 -19.84 -13.25 7.91
C ARG A 116 -19.57 -14.00 6.60
N ALA A 117 -19.48 -13.28 5.48
CA ALA A 117 -19.13 -13.89 4.19
C ALA A 117 -17.73 -14.50 4.19
N LEU A 118 -16.78 -13.85 4.86
CA LEU A 118 -15.40 -14.34 5.06
C LEU A 118 -15.28 -15.37 6.21
N ARG A 119 -16.40 -15.78 6.82
CA ARG A 119 -16.45 -16.73 7.95
C ARG A 119 -15.58 -16.30 9.15
N GLN A 120 -15.45 -15.01 9.36
CA GLN A 120 -14.68 -14.44 10.47
C GLN A 120 -15.54 -14.40 11.74
N ALA A 121 -14.89 -14.78 12.86
CA ALA A 121 -15.41 -14.60 14.20
C ALA A 121 -15.34 -13.12 14.63
N ASP A 122 -15.31 -12.85 15.94
CA ASP A 122 -15.13 -11.50 16.46
C ASP A 122 -13.82 -10.89 15.95
N PRO A 123 -13.84 -9.63 15.46
CA PRO A 123 -12.65 -8.98 14.91
C PRO A 123 -11.46 -8.89 15.87
N ALA A 124 -11.71 -8.77 17.18
CA ALA A 124 -10.65 -8.70 18.17
C ALA A 124 -9.95 -10.04 18.33
N GLU A 125 -10.70 -11.15 18.41
CA GLU A 125 -10.17 -12.50 18.46
C GLU A 125 -9.40 -12.87 17.20
N VAL A 126 -9.95 -12.53 16.03
CA VAL A 126 -9.29 -12.80 14.74
C VAL A 126 -7.94 -12.09 14.66
N LYS A 127 -7.87 -10.81 15.05
CA LYS A 127 -6.63 -10.02 15.03
C LYS A 127 -5.54 -10.55 15.96
N GLN A 128 -5.92 -11.20 17.07
CA GLN A 128 -4.94 -11.80 17.99
C GLN A 128 -4.16 -12.96 17.36
N ARG A 129 -4.74 -13.64 16.36
CA ARG A 129 -4.11 -14.78 15.68
C ARG A 129 -3.09 -14.36 14.61
N PHE A 130 -2.96 -13.07 14.29
CA PHE A 130 -2.12 -12.62 13.17
C PHE A 130 -0.67 -13.11 13.24
N GLU A 131 -0.06 -13.05 14.40
CA GLU A 131 1.33 -13.50 14.62
C GLU A 131 1.47 -15.01 14.39
N GLU A 132 0.54 -15.81 14.87
CA GLU A 132 0.51 -17.26 14.70
C GLU A 132 0.26 -17.65 13.23
N GLU A 133 -0.72 -17.02 12.57
CA GLU A 133 -1.03 -17.27 11.16
C GLU A 133 0.14 -16.87 10.24
N LEU A 134 0.84 -15.77 10.57
CA LEU A 134 2.04 -15.36 9.85
C LEU A 134 3.19 -16.36 10.05
N ALA A 135 3.41 -16.84 11.26
CA ALA A 135 4.38 -17.90 11.53
C ALA A 135 4.04 -19.18 10.79
N THR A 136 2.77 -19.55 10.74
CA THR A 136 2.27 -20.72 9.99
C THR A 136 2.51 -20.55 8.49
N LEU A 137 2.23 -19.39 7.92
CA LEU A 137 2.56 -19.09 6.52
C LEU A 137 4.04 -19.31 6.23
N LEU A 138 4.93 -18.80 7.10
CA LEU A 138 6.37 -18.95 6.93
C LEU A 138 6.81 -20.42 7.03
N ARG A 139 6.21 -21.22 7.92
CA ARG A 139 6.50 -22.66 8.00
C ARG A 139 6.10 -23.38 6.72
N TYR A 140 4.91 -23.08 6.15
CA TYR A 140 4.52 -23.62 4.84
C TYR A 140 5.52 -23.27 3.75
N LEU A 141 5.94 -22.02 3.66
CA LEU A 141 6.91 -21.58 2.66
C LEU A 141 8.27 -22.27 2.83
N ARG A 142 8.69 -22.56 4.05
CA ARG A 142 9.96 -23.26 4.35
C ARG A 142 9.87 -24.79 4.22
N GLY A 143 8.69 -25.33 3.97
CA GLY A 143 8.47 -26.79 3.92
C GLY A 143 8.56 -27.48 5.28
N GLU A 144 8.27 -26.76 6.36
CA GLU A 144 8.31 -27.25 7.75
C GLU A 144 6.97 -27.84 8.21
N GLU A 145 5.96 -27.83 7.35
CA GLU A 145 4.62 -28.39 7.62
C GLU A 145 4.44 -29.76 6.95
N ALA A 146 3.47 -30.54 7.45
CA ALA A 146 3.18 -31.89 6.96
C ALA A 146 2.72 -31.92 5.49
N VAL A 147 2.09 -30.83 5.02
CA VAL A 147 1.66 -30.68 3.63
C VAL A 147 2.67 -29.81 2.88
N THR A 148 3.21 -30.34 1.80
CA THR A 148 4.18 -29.63 0.96
C THR A 148 3.46 -28.67 0.01
N VAL A 149 3.86 -27.38 0.03
CA VAL A 149 3.40 -26.38 -0.92
C VAL A 149 4.12 -26.54 -2.26
N ARG A 150 3.39 -26.41 -3.36
CA ARG A 150 3.94 -26.46 -4.72
C ARG A 150 3.42 -25.27 -5.54
N PRO A 151 4.27 -24.64 -6.42
CA PRO A 151 5.72 -24.87 -6.58
C PRO A 151 6.54 -24.62 -5.31
N GLU A 152 7.83 -24.98 -5.32
CA GLU A 152 8.72 -24.75 -4.18
C GLU A 152 9.01 -23.25 -3.99
N TYR A 153 9.23 -22.85 -2.73
CA TYR A 153 9.53 -21.46 -2.40
C TYR A 153 10.90 -21.03 -2.94
N ALA A 154 10.93 -19.91 -3.67
CA ALA A 154 12.12 -19.37 -4.31
C ALA A 154 12.70 -18.13 -3.60
N GLY A 155 12.28 -17.87 -2.36
CA GLY A 155 12.80 -16.73 -1.60
C GLY A 155 12.12 -15.38 -1.92
N THR A 156 10.84 -15.40 -2.30
CA THR A 156 10.05 -14.18 -2.57
C THR A 156 10.09 -13.21 -1.39
N PRO A 157 10.43 -11.93 -1.58
CA PRO A 157 10.42 -10.95 -0.50
C PRO A 157 9.02 -10.78 0.10
N ILE A 158 8.95 -10.87 1.44
CA ILE A 158 7.71 -10.69 2.20
C ILE A 158 7.83 -9.45 3.07
N TYR A 159 6.81 -8.62 3.01
CA TYR A 159 6.65 -7.40 3.79
C TYR A 159 5.38 -7.47 4.63
N VAL A 160 5.42 -6.93 5.85
CA VAL A 160 4.22 -6.74 6.66
C VAL A 160 3.76 -5.29 6.53
N LEU A 161 2.46 -5.10 6.26
CA LEU A 161 1.84 -3.77 6.35
C LEU A 161 1.72 -3.41 7.83
N ALA A 162 2.56 -2.49 8.28
CA ALA A 162 2.84 -2.39 9.69
C ALA A 162 2.50 -1.02 10.30
N GLY A 163 1.80 -1.09 11.44
CA GLY A 163 1.88 -0.11 12.50
C GLY A 163 2.86 -0.59 13.58
N PHE A 164 2.81 0.01 14.77
CA PHE A 164 3.76 -0.24 15.85
C PHE A 164 3.91 -1.73 16.23
N ARG A 165 2.79 -2.43 16.52
CA ARG A 165 2.82 -3.84 16.95
C ARG A 165 3.29 -4.77 15.83
N SER A 166 2.75 -4.62 14.64
CA SER A 166 3.09 -5.49 13.50
C SER A 166 4.51 -5.29 13.02
N ALA A 167 5.10 -4.09 13.22
CA ALA A 167 6.50 -3.83 12.92
C ALA A 167 7.44 -4.66 13.80
N MET A 168 7.12 -4.79 15.09
CA MET A 168 7.89 -5.64 16.01
C MET A 168 7.78 -7.13 15.62
N VAL A 169 6.59 -7.60 15.24
CA VAL A 169 6.38 -8.98 14.78
C VAL A 169 7.20 -9.24 13.51
N ALA A 170 7.13 -8.36 12.51
CA ALA A 170 7.88 -8.47 11.28
C ALA A 170 9.40 -8.53 11.53
N ALA A 171 9.91 -7.63 12.38
CA ALA A 171 11.33 -7.57 12.74
C ALA A 171 11.84 -8.90 13.32
N LYS A 172 11.12 -9.47 14.29
CA LYS A 172 11.47 -10.74 14.93
C LYS A 172 11.44 -11.93 13.96
N MET A 173 10.62 -11.86 12.91
CA MET A 173 10.49 -12.91 11.89
C MET A 173 11.42 -12.70 10.68
N GLY A 174 12.25 -11.63 10.67
CA GLY A 174 13.16 -11.32 9.55
C GLY A 174 12.45 -10.82 8.29
N LEU A 175 11.21 -10.29 8.43
CA LEU A 175 10.40 -9.80 7.32
C LEU A 175 10.58 -8.29 7.13
N GLY A 176 10.39 -7.80 5.89
CA GLY A 176 10.33 -6.37 5.61
C GLY A 176 9.06 -5.71 6.14
N VAL A 177 9.03 -4.38 6.16
CA VAL A 177 7.83 -3.62 6.54
C VAL A 177 7.51 -2.53 5.51
N ILE A 178 6.22 -2.35 5.25
CA ILE A 178 5.65 -1.18 4.60
C ILE A 178 4.87 -0.44 5.68
N LEU A 179 5.38 0.71 6.10
CA LEU A 179 4.78 1.53 7.14
C LEU A 179 3.72 2.45 6.54
N GLY A 180 2.56 2.53 7.15
CA GLY A 180 1.47 3.41 6.74
C GLY A 180 0.97 4.33 7.86
N GLY A 181 0.08 5.25 7.50
CA GLY A 181 -0.47 6.25 8.42
C GLY A 181 0.44 7.48 8.60
N PRO A 182 0.11 8.38 9.55
CA PRO A 182 0.86 9.60 9.80
C PRO A 182 2.36 9.35 10.06
N VAL A 183 3.23 10.25 9.58
CA VAL A 183 4.69 10.10 9.69
C VAL A 183 5.15 9.89 11.12
N ALA A 184 4.55 10.57 12.10
CA ALA A 184 4.88 10.39 13.51
C ALA A 184 4.65 8.96 14.02
N THR A 185 3.59 8.30 13.55
CA THR A 185 3.32 6.88 13.85
C THR A 185 4.30 5.95 13.14
N GLN A 186 4.68 6.28 11.91
CA GLN A 186 5.70 5.56 11.17
C GLN A 186 7.07 5.66 11.85
N GLU A 187 7.44 6.81 12.41
CA GLU A 187 8.70 6.99 13.18
C GLU A 187 8.78 6.05 14.38
N ALA A 188 7.68 5.94 15.14
CA ALA A 188 7.62 5.02 16.27
C ALA A 188 7.74 3.55 15.82
N ALA A 189 7.05 3.17 14.74
CA ALA A 189 7.11 1.83 14.18
C ALA A 189 8.49 1.50 13.59
N ALA A 190 9.12 2.45 12.88
CA ALA A 190 10.46 2.30 12.32
C ALA A 190 11.53 2.10 13.41
N ARG A 191 11.42 2.81 14.52
CA ARG A 191 12.30 2.62 15.68
C ARG A 191 12.18 1.21 16.24
N VAL A 192 10.95 0.78 16.55
CA VAL A 192 10.70 -0.56 17.10
C VAL A 192 11.15 -1.65 16.13
N TYR A 193 10.92 -1.48 14.83
CA TYR A 193 11.42 -2.42 13.83
C TYR A 193 12.94 -2.57 13.91
N ARG A 194 13.70 -1.47 13.93
CA ARG A 194 15.18 -1.52 13.98
C ARG A 194 15.72 -2.08 15.28
N GLU A 195 15.05 -1.85 16.40
CA GLU A 195 15.44 -2.39 17.71
C GLU A 195 15.36 -3.92 17.76
N HIS A 196 14.53 -4.55 16.89
CA HIS A 196 14.29 -5.99 16.91
C HIS A 196 14.67 -6.69 15.61
N ALA A 197 15.03 -5.94 14.55
CA ALA A 197 15.35 -6.49 13.24
C ALA A 197 16.64 -7.30 13.24
N LEU A 198 16.67 -8.37 12.47
CA LEU A 198 17.86 -9.15 12.19
C LEU A 198 18.84 -8.34 11.33
N ALA A 199 20.12 -8.71 11.33
CA ALA A 199 21.18 -7.95 10.67
C ALA A 199 20.99 -7.81 9.15
N ASP A 200 20.32 -8.80 8.52
CA ASP A 200 20.01 -8.89 7.10
C ASP A 200 18.56 -8.52 6.77
N ALA A 201 17.86 -7.91 7.73
CA ALA A 201 16.44 -7.56 7.54
C ALA A 201 16.25 -6.61 6.35
N PRO A 202 15.16 -6.80 5.56
CA PRO A 202 14.85 -5.93 4.44
C PRO A 202 14.68 -4.47 4.88
N PRO A 203 14.94 -3.49 3.98
CA PRO A 203 14.77 -2.08 4.30
C PRO A 203 13.30 -1.73 4.57
N ILE A 204 13.10 -0.75 5.44
CA ILE A 204 11.79 -0.14 5.70
C ILE A 204 11.34 0.62 4.45
N ILE A 205 10.07 0.49 4.10
CA ILE A 205 9.39 1.25 3.05
C ILE A 205 8.33 2.13 3.72
N SER A 206 8.22 3.40 3.33
CA SER A 206 7.18 4.32 3.82
C SER A 206 6.05 4.42 2.79
N SER A 207 4.80 4.28 3.22
CA SER A 207 3.61 4.48 2.39
C SER A 207 2.93 5.78 2.80
N LEU A 208 2.71 6.67 1.82
CA LEU A 208 2.12 7.99 2.01
C LEU A 208 1.19 8.32 0.84
N ASN A 209 0.12 9.07 1.10
CA ASN A 209 -0.59 9.74 0.03
C ASN A 209 0.29 10.87 -0.48
N ILE A 210 0.62 10.83 -1.76
CA ILE A 210 1.52 11.81 -2.37
C ILE A 210 0.88 12.31 -3.67
N ALA A 211 0.81 13.64 -3.82
CA ALA A 211 0.40 14.28 -5.06
C ALA A 211 1.33 15.44 -5.42
N VAL A 212 1.73 15.51 -6.68
CA VAL A 212 2.56 16.59 -7.22
C VAL A 212 1.85 17.25 -8.37
N ALA A 213 1.84 18.57 -8.41
CA ALA A 213 1.30 19.32 -9.53
C ALA A 213 2.11 20.60 -9.77
N ASP A 214 1.78 21.34 -10.83
CA ASP A 214 2.45 22.59 -11.16
C ASP A 214 2.16 23.71 -10.11
N THR A 215 1.07 23.58 -9.35
CA THR A 215 0.74 24.44 -8.22
C THR A 215 0.33 23.62 -7.00
N THR A 216 0.58 24.15 -5.81
CA THR A 216 0.21 23.54 -4.54
C THR A 216 -1.30 23.30 -4.44
N ALA A 217 -2.12 24.24 -4.94
CA ALA A 217 -3.59 24.09 -4.95
C ALA A 217 -4.03 22.89 -5.83
N ALA A 218 -3.48 22.76 -7.04
CA ALA A 218 -3.82 21.66 -7.93
C ALA A 218 -3.39 20.29 -7.36
N ALA A 219 -2.25 20.23 -6.67
CA ALA A 219 -1.81 19.01 -5.98
C ALA A 219 -2.77 18.61 -4.84
N ARG A 220 -3.23 19.59 -4.06
CA ARG A 220 -4.23 19.35 -3.01
C ARG A 220 -5.53 18.82 -3.59
N ASP A 221 -5.99 19.36 -4.71
CA ASP A 221 -7.24 18.95 -5.35
C ASP A 221 -7.19 17.52 -5.87
N LEU A 222 -6.03 16.94 -6.14
CA LEU A 222 -5.87 15.52 -6.49
C LEU A 222 -6.19 14.60 -5.30
N LEU A 223 -5.86 14.97 -4.06
CA LEU A 223 -6.07 14.15 -2.86
C LEU A 223 -7.40 14.46 -2.14
N LEU A 224 -7.99 15.63 -2.39
CA LEU A 224 -9.24 16.05 -1.76
C LEU A 224 -10.39 15.05 -1.93
N PRO A 225 -10.60 14.41 -3.10
CA PRO A 225 -11.68 13.44 -3.30
C PRO A 225 -11.68 12.28 -2.31
N GLU A 226 -10.53 11.70 -2.04
CA GLU A 226 -10.42 10.59 -1.10
C GLU A 226 -10.65 11.03 0.34
N ALA A 227 -10.07 12.17 0.74
CA ALA A 227 -10.29 12.75 2.07
C ALA A 227 -11.78 13.07 2.31
N TYR A 228 -12.44 13.64 1.31
CA TYR A 228 -13.89 13.91 1.32
C TYR A 228 -14.70 12.64 1.49
N ALA A 229 -14.46 11.61 0.66
CA ALA A 229 -15.18 10.34 0.72
C ALA A 229 -14.97 9.62 2.06
N LYS A 230 -13.75 9.60 2.59
CA LYS A 230 -13.43 9.02 3.91
C LYS A 230 -14.20 9.70 5.05
N VAL A 231 -14.30 11.03 5.04
CA VAL A 231 -15.02 11.79 6.07
C VAL A 231 -16.53 11.54 5.98
N LEU A 232 -17.09 11.50 4.77
CA LEU A 232 -18.51 11.16 4.59
C LEU A 232 -18.83 9.74 5.01
N ALA A 233 -17.96 8.78 4.67
CA ALA A 233 -18.14 7.38 5.05
C ALA A 233 -18.23 7.16 6.56
N GLN A 234 -17.63 8.01 7.38
CA GLN A 234 -17.75 7.95 8.85
C GLN A 234 -19.18 8.23 9.33
N SER A 235 -19.95 9.00 8.59
CA SER A 235 -21.35 9.34 8.94
C SER A 235 -22.37 8.47 8.23
N THR A 236 -22.08 8.04 7.00
CA THR A 236 -22.99 7.22 6.18
C THR A 236 -22.77 5.71 6.34
N GLY A 237 -21.59 5.28 6.77
CA GLY A 237 -21.18 3.87 6.81
C GLY A 237 -20.80 3.31 5.42
N GLU A 238 -20.86 4.11 4.36
CA GLU A 238 -20.58 3.69 2.99
C GLU A 238 -19.49 4.56 2.36
N PHE A 239 -18.54 3.93 1.70
CA PHE A 239 -17.52 4.60 0.92
C PHE A 239 -18.04 4.84 -0.50
N ALA A 240 -18.39 6.10 -0.79
CA ALA A 240 -18.93 6.48 -2.09
C ALA A 240 -17.86 6.49 -3.19
N ALA A 241 -18.32 6.44 -4.45
CA ALA A 241 -17.46 6.62 -5.62
C ALA A 241 -16.75 7.98 -5.55
N LEU A 242 -15.45 7.96 -5.86
CA LEU A 242 -14.66 9.19 -5.91
C LEU A 242 -15.06 10.03 -7.13
N ARG A 243 -15.16 11.33 -6.92
CA ARG A 243 -15.44 12.32 -7.96
C ARG A 243 -14.33 13.37 -7.97
N PRO A 244 -13.99 13.95 -9.13
CA PRO A 244 -13.01 15.03 -9.20
C PRO A 244 -13.35 16.17 -8.24
N ALA A 245 -12.33 16.89 -7.76
CA ALA A 245 -12.49 17.95 -6.74
C ALA A 245 -13.54 19.01 -7.12
N GLY A 246 -13.63 19.40 -8.39
CA GLY A 246 -14.60 20.35 -8.89
C GLY A 246 -16.07 19.89 -8.85
N GLU A 247 -16.31 18.59 -8.61
CA GLU A 247 -17.65 18.00 -8.53
C GLU A 247 -18.10 17.75 -7.08
N LEU A 248 -17.26 18.09 -6.10
CA LEU A 248 -17.55 17.87 -4.68
C LEU A 248 -18.42 19.01 -4.11
N ASP A 249 -19.48 18.62 -3.41
CA ASP A 249 -20.34 19.60 -2.73
C ASP A 249 -19.74 19.96 -1.36
N MET A 250 -18.80 20.90 -1.38
CA MET A 250 -18.15 21.38 -0.16
C MET A 250 -19.09 22.21 0.71
N ASP A 251 -20.15 22.79 0.14
CA ASP A 251 -21.09 23.63 0.87
C ASP A 251 -22.07 22.81 1.71
N ALA A 252 -22.40 21.60 1.28
CA ALA A 252 -23.21 20.67 2.06
C ALA A 252 -22.51 20.14 3.33
N LEU A 253 -21.20 20.33 3.47
CA LEU A 253 -20.44 19.83 4.62
C LEU A 253 -20.65 20.66 5.89
N THR A 254 -20.78 19.97 7.02
CA THR A 254 -20.71 20.62 8.34
C THR A 254 -19.29 21.17 8.61
N GLY A 255 -19.21 22.16 9.49
CA GLY A 255 -17.91 22.71 9.90
C GLY A 255 -16.97 21.65 10.51
N GLN A 256 -17.52 20.60 11.15
CA GLN A 256 -16.73 19.48 11.68
C GLN A 256 -16.18 18.59 10.55
N GLN A 257 -16.99 18.29 9.53
CA GLN A 257 -16.54 17.51 8.37
C GLN A 257 -15.43 18.21 7.60
N ARG A 258 -15.58 19.53 7.36
CA ARG A 258 -14.53 20.36 6.72
C ARG A 258 -13.22 20.27 7.51
N ARG A 259 -13.25 20.45 8.84
CA ARG A 259 -12.03 20.32 9.67
C ARG A 259 -11.39 18.95 9.55
N ARG A 260 -12.18 17.87 9.58
CA ARG A 260 -11.65 16.50 9.43
C ARG A 260 -11.00 16.25 8.07
N ILE A 261 -11.51 16.87 6.99
CA ILE A 261 -10.89 16.82 5.67
C ILE A 261 -9.52 17.51 5.71
N GLU A 262 -9.43 18.71 6.27
CA GLU A 262 -8.15 19.43 6.40
C GLU A 262 -7.16 18.65 7.29
N GLU A 263 -7.61 18.06 8.39
CA GLU A 263 -6.81 17.21 9.25
C GLU A 263 -6.28 15.98 8.50
N ALA A 264 -7.11 15.36 7.64
CA ALA A 264 -6.68 14.23 6.81
C ALA A 264 -5.61 14.65 5.79
N LEU A 265 -5.85 15.75 5.06
CA LEU A 265 -4.91 16.30 4.08
C LEU A 265 -3.60 16.80 4.72
N ALA A 266 -3.62 17.23 5.98
CA ALA A 266 -2.42 17.64 6.71
C ALA A 266 -1.45 16.46 7.00
N HIS A 267 -1.89 15.23 6.86
CA HIS A 267 -1.06 14.04 6.97
C HIS A 267 -0.52 13.53 5.64
N ASP A 268 -1.02 14.09 4.53
CA ASP A 268 -0.63 13.73 3.17
C ASP A 268 0.49 14.66 2.68
N VAL A 269 1.25 14.23 1.68
CA VAL A 269 2.34 15.01 1.07
C VAL A 269 1.85 15.53 -0.28
N TRP A 270 1.68 16.82 -0.42
CA TRP A 270 1.21 17.41 -1.67
C TRP A 270 1.79 18.81 -1.90
N GLY A 271 1.98 19.14 -3.17
CA GLY A 271 2.56 20.43 -3.56
C GLY A 271 3.24 20.39 -4.91
N THR A 272 4.07 21.39 -5.16
CA THR A 272 4.97 21.44 -6.31
C THR A 272 6.10 20.40 -6.16
N VAL A 273 6.81 20.10 -7.24
CA VAL A 273 7.99 19.20 -7.23
C VAL A 273 9.00 19.60 -6.15
N LYS A 274 9.22 20.92 -5.98
CA LYS A 274 10.16 21.43 -4.97
C LYS A 274 9.67 21.13 -3.55
N GLU A 275 8.43 21.50 -3.24
CA GLU A 275 7.84 21.30 -1.90
C GLU A 275 7.79 19.84 -1.52
N VAL A 276 7.26 18.98 -2.40
CA VAL A 276 7.18 17.53 -2.16
C VAL A 276 8.57 16.91 -2.04
N GLY A 277 9.52 17.33 -2.88
CA GLY A 277 10.89 16.84 -2.80
C GLY A 277 11.60 17.21 -1.50
N GLU A 278 11.37 18.42 -0.97
CA GLU A 278 11.91 18.86 0.33
C GLU A 278 11.27 18.06 1.48
N GLU A 279 9.95 17.87 1.46
CA GLU A 279 9.24 17.12 2.49
C GLU A 279 9.63 15.63 2.49
N LEU A 280 9.66 14.96 1.34
CA LEU A 280 10.05 13.55 1.26
C LEU A 280 11.50 13.32 1.68
N ARG A 281 12.43 14.24 1.39
CA ARG A 281 13.80 14.18 1.94
C ARG A 281 13.80 14.28 3.47
N GLY A 282 12.98 15.16 4.02
CA GLY A 282 12.77 15.28 5.46
C GLY A 282 12.23 14.01 6.10
N VAL A 283 11.18 13.44 5.52
CA VAL A 283 10.58 12.15 5.95
C VAL A 283 11.60 11.03 5.83
N GLY A 284 12.28 10.93 4.68
CA GLY A 284 13.30 9.91 4.43
C GLY A 284 14.40 9.94 5.48
N LYS A 285 14.86 11.14 5.87
CA LYS A 285 15.85 11.32 6.94
C LYS A 285 15.34 10.88 8.31
N ARG A 286 14.10 11.28 8.69
CA ARG A 286 13.49 10.91 9.98
C ARG A 286 13.24 9.41 10.08
N LEU A 287 12.71 8.81 9.02
CA LEU A 287 12.40 7.37 8.96
C LEU A 287 13.62 6.51 8.60
N GLY A 288 14.71 7.08 8.06
CA GLY A 288 15.82 6.32 7.51
C GLY A 288 15.42 5.46 6.32
N VAL A 289 14.56 6.00 5.44
CA VAL A 289 14.03 5.30 4.25
C VAL A 289 14.41 6.06 2.99
N SER A 290 14.51 5.32 1.89
CA SER A 290 14.73 5.89 0.55
C SER A 290 13.65 5.47 -0.44
N GLU A 291 12.73 4.61 -0.04
CA GLU A 291 11.63 4.16 -0.89
C GLU A 291 10.28 4.56 -0.29
N PHE A 292 9.44 5.15 -1.16
CA PHE A 292 8.09 5.60 -0.83
C PHE A 292 7.08 4.88 -1.72
N VAL A 293 6.08 4.24 -1.09
CA VAL A 293 4.89 3.77 -1.78
C VAL A 293 3.90 4.92 -1.84
N VAL A 294 3.67 5.39 -3.04
CA VAL A 294 2.67 6.42 -3.36
C VAL A 294 1.30 5.81 -3.27
N THR A 295 0.46 6.37 -2.44
CA THR A 295 -0.95 6.03 -2.30
C THR A 295 -1.80 7.30 -2.48
N GLY A 296 -3.10 7.17 -2.35
CA GLY A 296 -4.05 8.23 -2.59
C GLY A 296 -4.81 7.97 -3.90
N ASP A 297 -6.11 7.65 -3.77
CA ASP A 297 -6.95 7.41 -4.93
C ASP A 297 -7.33 8.75 -5.57
N MET A 298 -6.87 8.97 -6.80
CA MET A 298 -7.11 10.18 -7.58
C MET A 298 -8.05 9.84 -8.75
N PRO A 299 -9.31 10.29 -8.71
CA PRO A 299 -10.27 10.03 -9.81
C PRO A 299 -9.93 10.81 -11.08
N ASP A 300 -9.15 11.90 -10.99
CA ASP A 300 -8.55 12.58 -12.13
C ASP A 300 -7.36 11.75 -12.64
N VAL A 301 -7.63 10.88 -13.62
CA VAL A 301 -6.60 9.99 -14.20
C VAL A 301 -5.48 10.76 -14.89
N ALA A 302 -5.78 11.88 -15.55
CA ALA A 302 -4.77 12.72 -16.22
C ALA A 302 -3.91 13.44 -15.18
N GLY A 303 -4.54 14.02 -14.15
CA GLY A 303 -3.83 14.65 -13.04
C GLY A 303 -2.95 13.67 -12.28
N ARG A 304 -3.42 12.44 -12.04
CA ARG A 304 -2.62 11.36 -11.45
C ARG A 304 -1.38 11.04 -12.29
N ALA A 305 -1.57 10.81 -13.59
CA ALA A 305 -0.46 10.49 -14.51
C ALA A 305 0.58 11.64 -14.53
N ARG A 306 0.12 12.89 -14.56
CA ARG A 306 1.00 14.06 -14.48
C ARG A 306 1.74 14.13 -13.13
N SER A 307 1.07 13.83 -12.04
CA SER A 307 1.68 13.77 -10.70
C SER A 307 2.80 12.73 -10.65
N GLU A 308 2.59 11.55 -11.23
CA GLU A 308 3.58 10.49 -11.30
C GLU A 308 4.79 10.86 -12.16
N GLU A 309 4.59 11.55 -13.31
CA GLU A 309 5.68 12.10 -14.12
C GLU A 309 6.54 13.10 -13.34
N LEU A 310 5.89 14.02 -12.63
CA LEU A 310 6.57 15.02 -11.80
C LEU A 310 7.32 14.35 -10.64
N LEU A 311 6.73 13.32 -10.02
CA LEU A 311 7.38 12.54 -8.98
C LEU A 311 8.61 11.79 -9.51
N ALA A 312 8.53 11.23 -10.71
CA ALA A 312 9.65 10.53 -11.33
C ALA A 312 10.88 11.44 -11.50
N SER A 313 10.69 12.75 -11.69
CA SER A 313 11.80 13.72 -11.77
C SER A 313 12.59 13.87 -10.46
N LEU A 314 12.02 13.43 -9.33
CA LEU A 314 12.69 13.43 -8.02
C LEU A 314 13.54 12.17 -7.80
N GLN A 315 13.43 11.15 -8.65
CA GLN A 315 14.33 10.02 -8.65
C GLN A 315 15.69 10.53 -9.17
N VAL A 316 16.67 10.56 -8.29
CA VAL A 316 18.02 11.02 -8.70
C VAL A 316 18.54 10.02 -9.71
N GLU A 317 18.84 10.50 -10.90
CA GLU A 317 19.67 9.78 -11.86
C GLU A 317 21.07 9.60 -11.26
N ASN A 318 21.52 8.34 -11.26
CA ASN A 318 22.90 8.01 -10.89
C ASN A 318 23.87 8.38 -12.03
#